data_05d30b4e66f1fe82dd4c6ee77f0def60
#
_entry.id   05d30b4e66f1fe82dd4c6ee77f0def60
#
_cell.length_a   1.000
_cell.length_b   1.000
_cell.length_c   1.000
_cell.angle_alpha   90.00
_cell.angle_beta   90.00
_cell.angle_gamma   90.00
#
_symmetry.space_group_name_H-M   'P 1'
#
loop_
_entity.id
_entity.type
_entity.pdbx_description
1 polymer ?
#
loop_
_entity_poly.entity_id
_entity_poly.type
_entity_poly.pdbx_seq_one_letter_code
_entity_poly.pdbx_strand_id
1 'polypeptide(L)'
;MSRQVFYCKSWFRAKKRPTELWSEADARVAHESGQAYVALVDSIERPFCFLEITPKAVGVGFLDEFLRESLSYDFQEVEPGVLFLTMATHREFEGDTDTVVSGSSYIFSRDGQVRTRREFFNPHRLETASSSADVSANYAPMPVFGGYEDLIRVERG
;
A
#
# COMPACT_ATOMS: atom_id res chain seq x y z
N MET A 1 9.46 -2.50 19.25
CA MET A 1 8.13 -2.04 19.69
C MET A 1 7.11 -2.28 18.61
N SER A 2 5.98 -2.84 18.99
CA SER A 2 4.88 -3.02 18.05
C SER A 2 4.14 -1.69 17.87
N ARG A 3 3.67 -1.45 16.67
CA ARG A 3 2.87 -0.27 16.35
C ARG A 3 1.43 -0.49 16.73
N GLN A 4 0.73 0.59 17.05
CA GLN A 4 -0.71 0.53 17.26
C GLN A 4 -1.43 0.35 15.93
N VAL A 5 -2.49 -0.44 15.92
CA VAL A 5 -3.29 -0.69 14.73
C VAL A 5 -4.75 -0.47 15.06
N PHE A 6 -5.42 0.28 14.21
CA PHE A 6 -6.85 0.56 14.32
C PHE A 6 -7.53 0.06 13.06
N TYR A 7 -8.82 -0.17 13.10
CA TYR A 7 -9.54 -0.81 12.00
C TYR A 7 -10.72 0.02 11.53
N CYS A 8 -11.03 -0.09 10.24
CA CYS A 8 -12.17 0.58 9.66
C CYS A 8 -12.63 -0.18 8.41
N LYS A 9 -13.77 0.24 7.87
CA LYS A 9 -14.31 -0.36 6.66
C LYS A 9 -13.47 0.01 5.43
N SER A 10 -13.13 1.29 5.30
CA SER A 10 -12.30 1.78 4.20
C SER A 10 -11.65 3.10 4.55
N TRP A 11 -10.61 3.46 3.80
CA TRP A 11 -9.97 4.77 3.90
C TRP A 11 -10.54 5.67 2.80
N PHE A 12 -11.19 6.76 3.20
CA PHE A 12 -11.77 7.70 2.27
C PHE A 12 -10.71 8.70 1.82
N ARG A 13 -10.10 8.44 0.68
CA ARG A 13 -8.96 9.22 0.18
C ARG A 13 -9.29 10.70 0.00
N ALA A 14 -10.48 11.02 -0.50
CA ALA A 14 -10.86 12.40 -0.76
C ALA A 14 -10.96 13.24 0.52
N LYS A 15 -11.37 12.63 1.61
CA LYS A 15 -11.54 13.32 2.90
C LYS A 15 -10.42 12.97 3.89
N LYS A 16 -9.51 12.09 3.51
CA LYS A 16 -8.34 11.70 4.33
C LYS A 16 -8.74 11.22 5.72
N ARG A 17 -9.72 10.33 5.78
CA ARG A 17 -10.25 9.78 7.03
C ARG A 17 -10.91 8.44 6.79
N PRO A 18 -11.04 7.60 7.86
CA PRO A 18 -11.79 6.35 7.72
C PRO A 18 -13.28 6.62 7.54
N THR A 19 -13.97 5.72 6.83
CA THR A 19 -15.41 5.84 6.62
C THR A 19 -16.21 5.32 7.81
N GLU A 20 -15.80 4.21 8.39
CA GLU A 20 -16.54 3.56 9.48
C GLU A 20 -15.51 2.86 10.35
N LEU A 21 -15.38 3.33 11.58
CA LEU A 21 -14.44 2.72 12.50
C LEU A 21 -14.99 1.39 13.00
N TRP A 22 -14.13 0.38 13.03
CA TRP A 22 -14.48 -0.95 13.51
C TRP A 22 -13.67 -1.29 14.75
N SER A 23 -14.26 -2.10 15.62
CA SER A 23 -13.53 -2.70 16.73
C SER A 23 -12.56 -3.76 16.19
N GLU A 24 -11.57 -4.11 17.00
CA GLU A 24 -10.67 -5.21 16.67
C GLU A 24 -11.46 -6.50 16.46
N ALA A 25 -12.49 -6.74 17.28
CA ALA A 25 -13.33 -7.95 17.15
C ALA A 25 -14.05 -7.99 15.81
N ASP A 26 -14.62 -6.85 15.35
CA ASP A 26 -15.31 -6.79 14.07
C ASP A 26 -14.34 -7.00 12.90
N ALA A 27 -13.16 -6.41 12.97
CA ALA A 27 -12.15 -6.58 11.95
C ALA A 27 -11.64 -8.03 11.88
N ARG A 28 -11.49 -8.67 13.04
CA ARG A 28 -11.09 -10.09 13.11
C ARG A 28 -12.13 -10.99 12.44
N VAL A 29 -13.42 -10.71 12.66
CA VAL A 29 -14.49 -11.45 12.00
C VAL A 29 -14.39 -11.29 10.49
N ALA A 30 -14.16 -10.06 10.00
CA ALA A 30 -13.98 -9.80 8.58
C ALA A 30 -12.80 -10.59 8.02
N HIS A 31 -11.66 -10.57 8.72
CA HIS A 31 -10.47 -11.30 8.31
C HIS A 31 -10.75 -12.81 8.22
N GLU A 32 -11.37 -13.39 9.23
CA GLU A 32 -11.65 -14.82 9.29
C GLU A 32 -12.70 -15.26 8.27
N SER A 33 -13.64 -14.37 7.92
CA SER A 33 -14.69 -14.69 6.95
C SER A 33 -14.33 -14.33 5.52
N GLY A 34 -13.11 -13.80 5.28
CA GLY A 34 -12.65 -13.43 3.95
C GLY A 34 -13.28 -12.16 3.40
N GLN A 35 -13.73 -11.26 4.28
CA GLN A 35 -14.24 -9.95 3.87
C GLN A 35 -13.13 -8.91 3.90
N ALA A 36 -13.22 -7.94 2.99
CA ALA A 36 -12.26 -6.84 2.95
C ALA A 36 -12.38 -5.95 4.18
N TYR A 37 -11.26 -5.42 4.64
CA TYR A 37 -11.23 -4.44 5.73
C TYR A 37 -9.95 -3.60 5.59
N VAL A 38 -9.87 -2.52 6.38
CA VAL A 38 -8.72 -1.63 6.37
C VAL A 38 -8.11 -1.53 7.76
N ALA A 39 -6.79 -1.60 7.82
CA ALA A 39 -6.01 -1.35 9.04
C ALA A 39 -5.32 0.00 8.92
N LEU A 40 -5.38 0.78 10.00
CA LEU A 40 -4.70 2.07 10.12
C LEU A 40 -3.56 1.92 11.11
N VAL A 41 -2.37 2.34 10.74
CA VAL A 41 -1.17 2.14 11.55
C VAL A 41 -0.81 3.44 12.26
N ASP A 42 -0.57 3.35 13.56
CA ASP A 42 -0.13 4.38 14.49
C ASP A 42 -1.23 5.34 14.96
N SER A 43 -2.19 5.73 14.12
CA SER A 43 -3.19 6.74 14.47
C SER A 43 -4.42 6.59 13.59
N ILE A 44 -5.57 7.02 14.09
CA ILE A 44 -6.80 7.11 13.30
C ILE A 44 -6.83 8.41 12.49
N GLU A 45 -6.40 9.52 13.09
CA GLU A 45 -6.45 10.83 12.44
C GLU A 45 -5.26 11.08 11.52
N ARG A 46 -4.09 10.57 11.88
CA ARG A 46 -2.86 10.77 11.10
C ARG A 46 -2.09 9.46 11.00
N PRO A 47 -2.64 8.47 10.28
CA PRO A 47 -1.95 7.20 10.17
C PRO A 47 -0.64 7.32 9.39
N PHE A 48 0.34 6.50 9.80
CA PHE A 48 1.57 6.33 9.04
C PHE A 48 1.26 5.71 7.67
N CYS A 49 0.38 4.71 7.66
CA CYS A 49 -0.10 4.09 6.44
C CYS A 49 -1.46 3.44 6.70
N PHE A 50 -2.15 3.10 5.63
CA PHE A 50 -3.32 2.24 5.70
C PHE A 50 -3.09 1.00 4.86
N LEU A 51 -3.66 -0.13 5.29
CA LEU A 51 -3.63 -1.38 4.54
C LEU A 51 -5.04 -1.76 4.14
N GLU A 52 -5.24 -1.98 2.85
CA GLU A 52 -6.50 -2.51 2.31
C GLU A 52 -6.32 -4.02 2.16
N ILE A 53 -6.97 -4.79 3.02
CA ILE A 53 -6.72 -6.23 3.15
C ILE A 53 -7.89 -7.01 2.59
N THR A 54 -7.59 -7.92 1.67
CA THR A 54 -8.53 -8.89 1.12
C THR A 54 -7.91 -10.28 1.21
N PRO A 55 -8.68 -11.35 0.95
CA PRO A 55 -8.12 -12.71 1.05
C PRO A 55 -6.93 -12.99 0.14
N LYS A 56 -6.80 -12.27 -0.99
CA LYS A 56 -5.77 -12.58 -2.00
C LYS A 56 -4.88 -11.40 -2.34
N ALA A 57 -5.07 -10.25 -1.69
CA ALA A 57 -4.30 -9.06 -2.02
C ALA A 57 -4.25 -8.12 -0.83
N VAL A 58 -3.15 -7.36 -0.74
CA VAL A 58 -3.01 -6.30 0.25
C VAL A 58 -2.46 -5.07 -0.46
N GLY A 59 -3.17 -3.95 -0.35
CA GLY A 59 -2.68 -2.66 -0.80
C GLY A 59 -2.22 -1.87 0.41
N VAL A 60 -1.06 -1.20 0.30
CA VAL A 60 -0.53 -0.36 1.37
C VAL A 60 -0.38 1.05 0.84
N GLY A 61 -1.02 2.02 1.50
CA GLY A 61 -0.87 3.43 1.16
C GLY A 61 -0.10 4.13 2.27
N PHE A 62 1.14 4.58 1.97
CA PHE A 62 1.95 5.34 2.91
C PHE A 62 1.59 6.81 2.79
N LEU A 63 1.28 7.44 3.92
CA LEU A 63 0.80 8.81 3.98
C LEU A 63 1.90 9.74 4.44
N ASP A 64 1.99 10.93 3.84
CA ASP A 64 2.94 11.94 4.24
C ASP A 64 2.32 12.86 5.33
N GLU A 65 3.02 13.93 5.68
CA GLU A 65 2.57 14.85 6.73
C GLU A 65 1.25 15.56 6.41
N PHE A 66 0.85 15.61 5.12
CA PHE A 66 -0.42 16.19 4.69
C PHE A 66 -1.46 15.11 4.38
N LEU A 67 -1.21 13.85 4.80
CA LEU A 67 -2.06 12.70 4.56
C LEU A 67 -2.30 12.42 3.08
N ARG A 68 -1.28 12.68 2.26
CA ARG A 68 -1.29 12.33 0.84
C ARG A 68 -0.62 10.98 0.66
N GLU A 69 -1.16 10.17 -0.22
CA GLU A 69 -0.61 8.84 -0.52
C GLU A 69 0.61 9.00 -1.44
N SER A 70 1.77 9.26 -0.84
CA SER A 70 3.01 9.51 -1.57
C SER A 70 3.67 8.26 -2.09
N LEU A 71 3.42 7.12 -1.44
CA LEU A 71 3.96 5.82 -1.83
C LEU A 71 2.88 4.78 -1.61
N SER A 72 2.73 3.86 -2.56
CA SER A 72 1.81 2.74 -2.38
C SER A 72 2.46 1.45 -2.87
N TYR A 73 2.13 0.36 -2.20
CA TYR A 73 2.56 -1.00 -2.56
C TYR A 73 1.33 -1.86 -2.81
N ASP A 74 1.38 -2.65 -3.88
CA ASP A 74 0.34 -3.61 -4.19
C ASP A 74 0.93 -5.02 -4.12
N PHE A 75 0.44 -5.82 -3.19
CA PHE A 75 0.83 -7.21 -3.00
C PHE A 75 -0.29 -8.12 -3.47
N GLN A 76 0.06 -9.19 -4.17
CA GLN A 76 -0.90 -10.19 -4.60
C GLN A 76 -0.43 -11.59 -4.20
N GLU A 77 -1.39 -12.45 -3.86
CA GLU A 77 -1.08 -13.84 -3.56
C GLU A 77 -0.65 -14.55 -4.85
N VAL A 78 0.55 -15.11 -4.82
CA VAL A 78 1.11 -15.81 -5.99
C VAL A 78 1.20 -17.31 -5.77
N GLU A 79 1.20 -17.73 -4.51
CA GLU A 79 1.13 -19.13 -4.06
C GLU A 79 0.34 -19.12 -2.76
N PRO A 80 -0.26 -20.25 -2.36
CA PRO A 80 -1.02 -20.27 -1.10
C PRO A 80 -0.19 -19.75 0.07
N GLY A 81 -0.68 -18.67 0.69
CA GLY A 81 -0.02 -18.05 1.84
C GLY A 81 1.17 -17.16 1.52
N VAL A 82 1.46 -16.91 0.25
CA VAL A 82 2.63 -16.11 -0.17
C VAL A 82 2.19 -14.93 -1.01
N LEU A 83 2.51 -13.72 -0.54
CA LEU A 83 2.30 -12.48 -1.28
C LEU A 83 3.57 -12.09 -2.03
N PHE A 84 3.37 -11.42 -3.15
CA PHE A 84 4.46 -10.84 -3.95
C PHE A 84 4.11 -9.38 -4.25
N LEU A 85 5.07 -8.48 -4.03
CA LEU A 85 4.92 -7.06 -4.39
C LEU A 85 4.96 -6.94 -5.90
N THR A 86 3.81 -6.68 -6.50
CA THR A 86 3.67 -6.59 -7.96
C THR A 86 3.86 -5.18 -8.48
N MET A 87 3.56 -4.18 -7.65
CA MET A 87 3.68 -2.78 -8.09
C MET A 87 3.97 -1.87 -6.91
N ALA A 88 4.88 -0.93 -7.13
CA ALA A 88 5.14 0.18 -6.22
C ALA A 88 4.94 1.48 -6.98
N THR A 89 4.21 2.42 -6.39
CA THR A 89 3.93 3.71 -7.01
C THR A 89 4.37 4.83 -6.09
N HIS A 90 5.18 5.74 -6.62
CA HIS A 90 5.63 6.93 -5.90
C HIS A 90 5.04 8.16 -6.58
N ARG A 91 4.51 9.10 -5.79
CA ARG A 91 3.90 10.33 -6.31
C ARG A 91 4.56 11.55 -5.69
N GLU A 92 4.76 12.57 -6.50
CA GLU A 92 5.23 13.88 -6.05
C GLU A 92 4.09 14.88 -6.20
N PHE A 93 3.94 15.74 -5.20
CA PHE A 93 2.85 16.70 -5.13
C PHE A 93 3.39 18.12 -5.22
N GLU A 94 2.56 19.05 -5.69
CA GLU A 94 2.90 20.46 -5.75
C GLU A 94 2.72 21.09 -4.36
N GLY A 95 3.85 21.48 -3.73
CA GLY A 95 3.83 22.12 -2.43
C GLY A 95 3.08 21.27 -1.39
N ASP A 96 2.14 21.89 -0.70
CA ASP A 96 1.29 21.23 0.29
C ASP A 96 -0.10 20.87 -0.26
N THR A 97 -0.29 20.92 -1.58
CA THR A 97 -1.56 20.63 -2.24
C THR A 97 -1.69 19.15 -2.55
N ASP A 98 -2.88 18.75 -2.98
CA ASP A 98 -3.13 17.38 -3.44
C ASP A 98 -2.88 17.20 -4.93
N THR A 99 -2.34 18.23 -5.61
CA THR A 99 -2.06 18.17 -7.03
C THR A 99 -0.81 17.34 -7.28
N VAL A 100 -0.93 16.25 -8.05
CA VAL A 100 0.20 15.40 -8.40
C VAL A 100 0.96 16.04 -9.56
N VAL A 101 2.27 16.25 -9.39
CA VAL A 101 3.12 16.78 -10.47
C VAL A 101 3.82 15.67 -11.23
N SER A 102 4.09 14.54 -10.59
CA SER A 102 4.66 13.37 -11.27
C SER A 102 4.34 12.11 -10.49
N GLY A 103 4.35 10.98 -11.20
CA GLY A 103 4.19 9.66 -10.59
C GLY A 103 5.10 8.66 -11.28
N SER A 104 5.67 7.75 -10.48
CA SER A 104 6.50 6.66 -10.98
C SER A 104 5.94 5.35 -10.50
N SER A 105 5.68 4.42 -11.42
CA SER A 105 5.22 3.08 -11.09
C SER A 105 6.27 2.07 -11.51
N TYR A 106 6.55 1.14 -10.62
CA TYR A 106 7.48 0.03 -10.84
C TYR A 106 6.66 -1.25 -10.80
N ILE A 107 6.62 -1.96 -11.93
CA ILE A 107 5.85 -3.19 -12.07
C ILE A 107 6.83 -4.36 -12.10
N PHE A 108 6.73 -5.23 -11.11
CA PHE A 108 7.66 -6.33 -10.87
C PHE A 108 7.06 -7.65 -11.35
N SER A 109 7.89 -8.45 -12.03
CA SER A 109 7.55 -9.82 -12.37
C SER A 109 8.41 -10.77 -11.54
N ARG A 110 7.90 -11.96 -11.29
CA ARG A 110 8.61 -12.94 -10.44
C ARG A 110 9.93 -13.40 -11.04
N ASP A 111 10.10 -13.24 -12.35
CA ASP A 111 11.35 -13.59 -13.04
C ASP A 111 12.42 -12.48 -12.93
N GLY A 112 12.13 -11.38 -12.23
CA GLY A 112 13.06 -10.28 -12.05
C GLY A 112 12.93 -9.16 -13.06
N GLN A 113 12.04 -9.25 -14.02
CA GLN A 113 11.81 -8.14 -14.94
C GLN A 113 11.09 -7.01 -14.21
N VAL A 114 11.51 -5.77 -14.49
CA VAL A 114 10.89 -4.57 -13.91
C VAL A 114 10.54 -3.62 -15.04
N ARG A 115 9.28 -3.25 -15.11
CA ARG A 115 8.84 -2.19 -16.02
C ARG A 115 8.59 -0.94 -15.22
N THR A 116 9.16 0.17 -15.66
CA THR A 116 9.02 1.47 -15.01
C THR A 116 8.19 2.36 -15.90
N ARG A 117 7.24 3.05 -15.29
CA ARG A 117 6.42 4.05 -15.97
C ARG A 117 6.48 5.33 -15.16
N ARG A 118 6.95 6.42 -15.80
CA ARG A 118 6.97 7.74 -15.19
C ARG A 118 6.03 8.65 -15.94
N GLU A 119 5.15 9.29 -15.22
CA GLU A 119 4.19 10.22 -15.78
C GLU A 119 4.40 11.60 -15.16
N PHE A 120 4.52 12.60 -16.01
CA PHE A 120 4.63 13.99 -15.61
C PHE A 120 3.39 14.73 -16.10
N PHE A 121 2.95 15.70 -15.31
CA PHE A 121 1.78 16.49 -15.63
C PHE A 121 2.17 17.94 -15.79
N ASN A 122 1.54 18.63 -16.73
CA ASN A 122 1.64 20.06 -16.97
C ASN A 122 3.05 20.53 -17.40
N PRO A 123 3.55 20.19 -18.62
CA PRO A 123 2.82 19.44 -19.65
C PRO A 123 2.88 17.94 -19.43
N HIS A 124 1.93 17.26 -20.01
CA HIS A 124 1.87 15.80 -19.88
C HIS A 124 3.01 15.14 -20.66
N ARG A 125 3.72 14.22 -20.01
CA ARG A 125 4.78 13.43 -20.62
C ARG A 125 4.80 12.06 -19.97
N LEU A 126 5.00 11.03 -20.76
CA LEU A 126 5.09 9.66 -20.29
C LEU A 126 6.41 9.05 -20.72
N GLU A 127 7.14 8.47 -19.78
CA GLU A 127 8.37 7.73 -20.02
C GLU A 127 8.20 6.30 -19.56
N THR A 128 8.70 5.35 -20.33
CA THR A 128 8.68 3.94 -19.95
C THR A 128 10.07 3.35 -20.11
N ALA A 129 10.38 2.36 -19.29
CA ALA A 129 11.67 1.68 -19.33
C ALA A 129 11.48 0.23 -18.85
N SER A 130 12.42 -0.63 -19.22
CA SER A 130 12.47 -2.02 -18.75
C SER A 130 13.86 -2.30 -18.20
N SER A 131 13.92 -3.05 -17.12
CA SER A 131 15.17 -3.43 -16.47
C SER A 131 15.00 -4.76 -15.77
N SER A 132 16.05 -5.20 -15.09
CA SER A 132 16.01 -6.43 -14.27
C SER A 132 16.47 -6.09 -12.87
N ALA A 133 15.91 -6.78 -11.89
CA ALA A 133 16.30 -6.62 -10.49
C ALA A 133 16.15 -7.94 -9.75
N ASP A 134 16.82 -8.01 -8.59
CA ASP A 134 16.62 -9.11 -7.65
C ASP A 134 15.30 -8.82 -6.92
N VAL A 135 14.30 -9.68 -7.11
CA VAL A 135 12.98 -9.53 -6.53
C VAL A 135 12.75 -10.40 -5.30
N SER A 136 13.82 -10.96 -4.73
CA SER A 136 13.69 -11.82 -3.54
C SER A 136 13.07 -11.08 -2.36
N ALA A 137 13.30 -9.78 -2.23
CA ALA A 137 12.74 -8.96 -1.16
C ALA A 137 11.26 -8.58 -1.40
N ASN A 138 10.70 -8.93 -2.55
CA ASN A 138 9.29 -8.63 -2.87
C ASN A 138 8.31 -9.62 -2.24
N TYR A 139 8.79 -10.74 -1.74
CA TYR A 139 7.93 -11.76 -1.15
C TYR A 139 7.64 -11.46 0.33
N ALA A 140 6.44 -11.77 0.75
CA ALA A 140 6.03 -11.65 2.15
C ALA A 140 5.00 -12.73 2.44
N PRO A 141 4.92 -13.23 3.68
CA PRO A 141 3.85 -14.15 4.04
C PRO A 141 2.50 -13.40 4.05
N MET A 142 1.43 -14.13 3.73
CA MET A 142 0.08 -13.62 3.93
C MET A 142 -0.06 -13.28 5.41
N PRO A 143 -0.49 -12.06 5.78
CA PRO A 143 -0.48 -11.67 7.17
C PRO A 143 -1.52 -12.43 7.99
N VAL A 144 -1.15 -12.81 9.20
CA VAL A 144 -2.13 -13.17 10.21
C VAL A 144 -2.80 -11.88 10.69
N PHE A 145 -3.98 -11.99 11.28
CA PHE A 145 -4.66 -10.81 11.77
C PHE A 145 -3.79 -10.05 12.77
N GLY A 146 -3.55 -8.77 12.49
CA GLY A 146 -2.72 -7.90 13.33
C GLY A 146 -1.22 -7.96 13.05
N GLY A 147 -0.75 -8.87 12.21
CA GLY A 147 0.68 -9.02 11.92
C GLY A 147 1.05 -8.43 10.58
N TYR A 148 1.21 -7.10 10.50
CA TYR A 148 1.40 -6.40 9.22
C TYR A 148 2.82 -5.87 9.02
N GLU A 149 3.75 -6.17 9.93
CA GLU A 149 5.09 -5.57 9.95
C GLU A 149 5.86 -5.76 8.65
N ASP A 150 5.74 -6.93 8.01
CA ASP A 150 6.47 -7.20 6.77
C ASP A 150 5.92 -6.43 5.57
N LEU A 151 4.69 -5.94 5.67
CA LEU A 151 4.03 -5.25 4.56
C LEU A 151 4.20 -3.73 4.63
N ILE A 152 4.51 -3.20 5.81
CA ILE A 152 4.57 -1.74 6.03
C ILE A 152 6.00 -1.20 6.08
N ARG A 153 6.97 -1.97 5.63
CA ARG A 153 8.34 -1.47 5.50
C ARG A 153 8.45 -0.63 4.24
N VAL A 154 8.89 0.61 4.40
CA VAL A 154 9.09 1.51 3.26
C VAL A 154 10.24 1.03 2.39
N GLU A 155 11.34 0.61 3.02
CA GLU A 155 12.49 0.08 2.31
C GLU A 155 12.41 -1.44 2.21
N ARG A 156 12.55 -1.96 1.00
CA ARG A 156 12.40 -3.39 0.73
C ARG A 156 13.58 -3.93 -0.07
N GLY A 157 14.77 -3.60 0.32
CA GLY A 157 15.98 -4.07 -0.33
C GLY A 157 16.42 -3.15 -1.43
#